data_6470fd3eb876babea05d3d96a18dbdcc
#
_entry.id   6470fd3eb876babea05d3d96a18dbdcc
#
_cell.length_a   1.000
_cell.length_b   1.000
_cell.length_c   1.000
_cell.angle_alpha   90.00
_cell.angle_beta   90.00
_cell.angle_gamma   90.00
#
_symmetry.space_group_name_H-M   'P 1'
#
loop_
_entity.id
_entity.type
_entity.pdbx_description
1 polymer ?
#
loop_
_entity_poly.entity_id
_entity_poly.type
_entity_poly.pdbx_seq_one_letter_code
_entity_poly.pdbx_strand_id
1 'polypeptide(L)'
;MAPHMTSLSGRFAGVASALSLGLLSVATPSVSKAESIAASNRCPEPAVVVENDAVVPVTKANYAAAETQTVFAKYIANVAKGSCSGGMGVLLNDSKAADPKDRTVIRINFDTLYSWLILDLNDPATITLPETGGRYQSAMVADDQGYVFVYKNPGAYELTKENVGSRYALVAFRTGVNMGDPEDLAKARDLQKELKVSQTNGGEFVQPNQWNQQDMLALRAAYNQERNEQGVKSEDLYGRKGDISPERNNMGVAVGIGGLPKEGAVYLFYTPSSEQAQMLTLKDVPNGSN
;
A
#
# COMPACT_ATOMS: atom_id res chain seq x y z
N MET A 1 3.85 49.76 28.52
CA MET A 1 4.78 50.79 28.03
C MET A 1 5.10 50.50 26.58
N ALA A 2 4.45 51.25 25.70
CA ALA A 2 4.87 51.35 24.29
C ALA A 2 5.83 52.55 24.16
N PRO A 3 6.64 52.64 23.13
CA PRO A 3 6.44 53.71 22.16
C PRO A 3 6.59 53.25 20.69
N HIS A 4 5.66 53.69 19.87
CA HIS A 4 5.65 54.81 18.92
C HIS A 4 6.65 54.73 17.75
N MET A 5 6.07 54.48 16.61
CA MET A 5 6.04 55.25 15.30
C MET A 5 7.23 56.13 14.93
N THR A 6 7.68 55.95 13.68
CA THR A 6 7.75 57.12 12.75
C THR A 6 7.75 56.62 11.29
N SER A 7 6.87 57.25 10.51
CA SER A 7 6.75 57.24 9.07
C SER A 7 7.76 58.22 8.46
N LEU A 8 8.28 57.93 7.26
CA LEU A 8 8.82 58.94 6.38
C LEU A 8 8.40 58.66 4.94
N SER A 9 7.54 59.56 4.46
CA SER A 9 7.20 59.75 3.09
C SER A 9 8.24 60.63 2.40
N GLY A 10 8.69 60.31 1.21
CA GLY A 10 9.51 61.12 0.35
C GLY A 10 9.05 61.01 -1.09
N ARG A 11 8.28 61.98 -1.54
CA ARG A 11 8.01 62.25 -2.96
C ARG A 11 9.22 62.97 -3.55
N PHE A 12 9.63 62.61 -4.77
CA PHE A 12 10.20 63.55 -5.73
C PHE A 12 9.73 63.28 -7.15
N ALA A 13 9.49 64.38 -7.84
CA ALA A 13 8.85 64.52 -9.13
C ALA A 13 9.84 64.44 -10.29
N GLY A 14 9.39 63.91 -11.37
CA GLY A 14 9.40 64.33 -12.76
C GLY A 14 10.66 64.84 -13.44
N VAL A 15 11.03 64.15 -14.53
CA VAL A 15 11.46 64.83 -15.78
C VAL A 15 11.07 63.92 -16.95
N ALA A 16 10.31 64.48 -17.87
CA ALA A 16 10.02 63.86 -19.16
C ALA A 16 11.17 64.18 -20.13
N SER A 17 11.55 63.21 -20.95
CA SER A 17 12.20 63.46 -22.23
C SER A 17 11.85 62.34 -23.24
N ALA A 18 11.60 62.85 -24.45
CA ALA A 18 10.98 62.11 -25.54
C ALA A 18 11.97 61.36 -26.46
N LEU A 19 11.38 60.43 -27.19
CA LEU A 19 11.73 59.85 -28.51
C LEU A 19 13.07 59.14 -28.71
N SER A 20 12.95 57.87 -28.97
CA SER A 20 13.45 57.21 -30.19
C SER A 20 12.74 55.89 -30.42
N LEU A 21 12.04 55.74 -31.56
CA LEU A 21 11.53 54.49 -32.08
C LEU A 21 12.71 53.58 -32.44
N GLY A 22 12.94 52.56 -31.64
CA GLY A 22 13.75 51.43 -32.01
C GLY A 22 12.83 50.22 -32.17
N LEU A 23 12.68 49.70 -33.38
CA LEU A 23 12.08 48.41 -33.64
C LEU A 23 12.91 47.32 -32.91
N LEU A 24 12.47 46.91 -31.73
CA LEU A 24 12.96 45.71 -31.12
C LEU A 24 12.13 44.52 -31.66
N SER A 25 12.77 43.74 -32.52
CA SER A 25 12.32 42.37 -32.84
C SER A 25 12.19 41.60 -31.55
N VAL A 26 10.94 41.23 -31.18
CA VAL A 26 10.65 40.32 -30.10
C VAL A 26 11.13 38.96 -30.55
N ALA A 27 12.32 38.57 -30.14
CA ALA A 27 12.75 37.19 -30.18
C ALA A 27 11.85 36.41 -29.19
N THR A 28 10.95 35.58 -29.70
CA THR A 28 10.26 34.56 -28.92
C THR A 28 11.32 33.72 -28.25
N PRO A 29 11.29 33.51 -26.91
CA PRO A 29 12.21 32.58 -26.30
C PRO A 29 11.90 31.19 -26.85
N SER A 30 12.81 30.63 -27.62
CA SER A 30 12.78 29.21 -27.93
C SER A 30 12.90 28.45 -26.59
N VAL A 31 11.82 27.79 -26.18
CA VAL A 31 11.86 26.85 -25.07
C VAL A 31 13.00 25.89 -25.36
N SER A 32 14.01 25.91 -24.50
CA SER A 32 15.25 25.23 -24.78
C SER A 32 14.98 23.70 -24.85
N LYS A 33 15.58 23.05 -25.85
CA LYS A 33 15.50 21.60 -26.03
C LYS A 33 15.92 20.84 -24.74
N ALA A 34 16.62 21.51 -23.83
CA ALA A 34 16.99 21.01 -22.51
C ALA A 34 15.82 20.86 -21.54
N GLU A 35 14.83 21.77 -21.56
CA GLU A 35 13.63 21.64 -20.72
C GLU A 35 12.72 20.49 -21.19
N SER A 36 12.61 20.27 -22.49
CA SER A 36 11.86 19.14 -23.04
C SER A 36 12.54 17.78 -22.74
N ILE A 37 13.87 17.74 -22.68
CA ILE A 37 14.63 16.53 -22.32
C ILE A 37 14.55 16.29 -20.79
N ALA A 38 14.56 17.32 -19.96
CA ALA A 38 14.41 17.18 -18.52
C ALA A 38 13.00 16.72 -18.11
N ALA A 39 11.95 17.07 -18.86
CA ALA A 39 10.59 16.58 -18.64
C ALA A 39 10.42 15.10 -19.05
N SER A 40 11.20 14.60 -20.05
CA SER A 40 11.13 13.22 -20.50
C SER A 40 11.82 12.21 -19.60
N ASN A 41 12.63 12.67 -18.63
CA ASN A 41 13.38 11.80 -17.70
C ASN A 41 12.76 11.70 -16.29
N ARG A 42 11.58 12.28 -16.06
CA ARG A 42 10.87 12.12 -14.79
C ARG A 42 9.97 10.90 -14.84
N CYS A 43 10.00 10.12 -13.77
CA CYS A 43 9.01 9.05 -13.61
C CYS A 43 7.59 9.66 -13.58
N PRO A 44 6.59 8.94 -14.12
CA PRO A 44 5.20 9.35 -13.99
C PRO A 44 4.81 9.54 -12.53
N GLU A 45 3.90 10.48 -12.28
CA GLU A 45 3.27 10.59 -10.97
C GLU A 45 2.46 9.32 -10.67
N PRO A 46 2.30 8.96 -9.38
CA PRO A 46 1.45 7.85 -9.00
C PRO A 46 0.03 8.02 -9.54
N ALA A 47 -0.55 6.96 -10.09
CA ALA A 47 -1.91 6.93 -10.63
C ALA A 47 -2.97 6.93 -9.51
N VAL A 48 -2.94 7.96 -8.66
CA VAL A 48 -3.86 8.18 -7.54
C VAL A 48 -4.56 9.51 -7.75
N VAL A 49 -5.88 9.48 -7.82
CA VAL A 49 -6.74 10.66 -7.96
C VAL A 49 -7.61 10.77 -6.72
N VAL A 50 -7.71 11.95 -6.14
CA VAL A 50 -8.70 12.25 -5.09
C VAL A 50 -9.80 13.06 -5.74
N GLU A 51 -11.03 12.51 -5.79
CA GLU A 51 -12.17 13.17 -6.46
C GLU A 51 -12.63 14.41 -5.71
N ASN A 52 -12.57 14.38 -4.38
CA ASN A 52 -13.06 15.45 -3.54
C ASN A 52 -11.98 15.85 -2.53
N ASP A 53 -11.53 17.11 -2.59
CA ASP A 53 -10.54 17.66 -1.68
C ASP A 53 -11.07 17.88 -0.25
N ALA A 54 -12.38 17.74 -0.03
CA ALA A 54 -12.95 17.86 1.30
C ALA A 54 -12.49 16.71 2.21
N VAL A 55 -12.02 17.07 3.40
CA VAL A 55 -11.69 16.09 4.44
C VAL A 55 -12.98 15.55 5.05
N VAL A 56 -13.20 14.25 4.89
CA VAL A 56 -14.40 13.55 5.38
C VAL A 56 -14.10 12.88 6.71
N PRO A 57 -14.99 13.02 7.74
CA PRO A 57 -14.86 12.32 8.99
C PRO A 57 -14.86 10.80 8.81
N VAL A 58 -13.99 10.12 9.57
CA VAL A 58 -14.00 8.65 9.63
C VAL A 58 -14.85 8.20 10.81
N THR A 59 -15.80 7.32 10.52
CA THR A 59 -16.76 6.75 11.47
C THR A 59 -16.63 5.22 11.48
N LYS A 60 -17.28 4.55 12.41
CA LYS A 60 -17.33 3.07 12.42
C LYS A 60 -17.85 2.47 11.10
N ALA A 61 -18.73 3.17 10.41
CA ALA A 61 -19.36 2.68 9.18
C ALA A 61 -18.44 2.74 7.94
N ASN A 62 -17.47 3.66 7.90
CA ASN A 62 -16.56 3.83 6.77
C ASN A 62 -15.08 3.57 7.12
N TYR A 63 -14.78 3.15 8.35
CA TYR A 63 -13.42 2.98 8.85
C TYR A 63 -12.59 2.01 7.99
N ALA A 64 -13.13 0.82 7.71
CA ALA A 64 -12.41 -0.18 6.93
C ALA A 64 -12.06 0.34 5.53
N ALA A 65 -13.00 1.01 4.86
CA ALA A 65 -12.75 1.62 3.55
C ALA A 65 -11.71 2.74 3.64
N ALA A 66 -11.84 3.66 4.61
CA ALA A 66 -10.91 4.77 4.78
C ALA A 66 -9.46 4.29 5.01
N GLU A 67 -9.29 3.33 5.89
CA GLU A 67 -8.00 2.72 6.23
C GLU A 67 -7.42 1.99 5.01
N THR A 68 -8.21 1.14 4.35
CA THR A 68 -7.76 0.32 3.22
C THR A 68 -7.39 1.18 2.02
N GLN A 69 -8.23 2.16 1.67
CA GLN A 69 -7.96 3.08 0.55
C GLN A 69 -6.70 3.92 0.80
N THR A 70 -6.49 4.37 2.04
CA THR A 70 -5.25 5.08 2.42
C THR A 70 -4.02 4.20 2.23
N VAL A 71 -4.12 2.91 2.56
CA VAL A 71 -3.03 1.95 2.35
C VAL A 71 -2.82 1.67 0.87
N PHE A 72 -3.89 1.51 0.07
CA PHE A 72 -3.77 1.31 -1.38
C PHE A 72 -3.03 2.47 -2.05
N ALA A 73 -3.41 3.72 -1.74
CA ALA A 73 -2.72 4.90 -2.27
C ALA A 73 -1.21 4.90 -1.93
N LYS A 74 -0.84 4.51 -0.71
CA LYS A 74 0.57 4.37 -0.30
C LYS A 74 1.30 3.27 -1.06
N TYR A 75 0.66 2.11 -1.28
CA TYR A 75 1.25 1.02 -2.06
C TYR A 75 1.48 1.44 -3.52
N ILE A 76 0.50 2.09 -4.14
CA ILE A 76 0.63 2.61 -5.52
C ILE A 76 1.81 3.57 -5.60
N ALA A 77 1.93 4.52 -4.66
CA ALA A 77 3.05 5.46 -4.62
C ALA A 77 4.41 4.76 -4.44
N ASN A 78 4.48 3.72 -3.62
CA ASN A 78 5.70 2.93 -3.44
C ASN A 78 6.06 2.15 -4.70
N VAL A 79 5.08 1.52 -5.36
CA VAL A 79 5.29 0.81 -6.64
C VAL A 79 5.72 1.79 -7.72
N ALA A 80 5.07 2.95 -7.84
CA ALA A 80 5.41 3.98 -8.81
C ALA A 80 6.87 4.44 -8.66
N LYS A 81 7.31 4.68 -7.42
CA LYS A 81 8.69 5.04 -7.10
C LYS A 81 9.68 3.93 -7.45
N GLY A 82 9.33 2.68 -7.15
CA GLY A 82 10.22 1.52 -7.38
C GLY A 82 10.32 1.08 -8.84
N SER A 83 9.28 1.32 -9.64
CA SER A 83 9.17 0.85 -11.03
C SER A 83 9.26 1.96 -12.08
N CYS A 84 9.34 3.23 -11.68
CA CYS A 84 9.25 4.39 -12.56
C CYS A 84 8.01 4.33 -13.48
N SER A 85 6.85 4.09 -12.87
CA SER A 85 5.54 3.95 -13.55
C SER A 85 4.46 4.69 -12.78
N GLY A 86 3.20 4.63 -13.23
CA GLY A 86 2.03 5.11 -12.46
C GLY A 86 1.71 4.26 -11.22
N GLY A 87 2.27 3.06 -11.11
CA GLY A 87 2.12 2.16 -9.97
C GLY A 87 0.89 1.25 -10.00
N MET A 88 -0.17 1.61 -10.72
CA MET A 88 -1.36 0.75 -10.89
C MET A 88 -1.09 -0.41 -11.85
N GLY A 89 -1.55 -1.61 -11.51
CA GLY A 89 -1.40 -2.80 -12.34
C GLY A 89 0.05 -3.31 -12.47
N VAL A 90 1.01 -2.71 -11.75
CA VAL A 90 2.43 -3.04 -11.84
C VAL A 90 2.82 -3.92 -10.66
N LEU A 91 3.35 -5.12 -10.97
CA LEU A 91 3.86 -6.04 -9.96
C LEU A 91 5.25 -5.58 -9.48
N LEU A 92 5.35 -5.28 -8.20
CA LEU A 92 6.62 -4.98 -7.53
C LEU A 92 7.07 -6.20 -6.72
N ASN A 93 8.24 -6.73 -7.04
CA ASN A 93 8.89 -7.78 -6.27
C ASN A 93 9.83 -7.15 -5.23
N ASP A 94 9.50 -7.26 -3.95
CA ASP A 94 10.46 -6.99 -2.89
C ASP A 94 11.33 -8.22 -2.69
N SER A 95 12.49 -8.18 -3.32
CA SER A 95 13.44 -9.29 -3.34
C SER A 95 14.59 -9.14 -2.33
N LYS A 96 14.49 -8.14 -1.42
CA LYS A 96 15.50 -7.92 -0.38
C LYS A 96 15.28 -8.91 0.76
N ALA A 97 16.39 -9.43 1.27
CA ALA A 97 16.34 -10.14 2.54
C ALA A 97 15.90 -9.20 3.66
N ALA A 98 15.03 -9.67 4.54
CA ALA A 98 14.63 -8.90 5.71
C ALA A 98 15.86 -8.62 6.60
N ASP A 99 16.05 -7.36 6.99
CA ASP A 99 17.09 -6.96 7.95
C ASP A 99 16.51 -7.00 9.36
N PRO A 100 17.02 -7.84 10.27
CA PRO A 100 16.56 -7.88 11.66
C PRO A 100 16.70 -6.56 12.42
N LYS A 101 17.55 -5.65 11.92
CA LYS A 101 17.76 -4.32 12.50
C LYS A 101 16.79 -3.28 11.98
N ASP A 102 16.17 -3.52 10.82
CA ASP A 102 15.15 -2.64 10.27
C ASP A 102 13.87 -2.75 11.11
N ARG A 103 13.42 -1.63 11.65
CA ARG A 103 12.20 -1.50 12.46
C ARG A 103 11.08 -0.76 11.74
N THR A 104 11.22 -0.52 10.46
CA THR A 104 10.19 0.14 9.63
C THR A 104 8.90 -0.67 9.64
N VAL A 105 9.02 -2.00 9.62
CA VAL A 105 7.91 -2.94 9.85
C VAL A 105 8.22 -3.73 11.12
N ILE A 106 7.46 -3.52 12.18
CA ILE A 106 7.73 -4.09 13.52
C ILE A 106 7.68 -5.61 13.53
N ARG A 107 6.92 -6.23 12.64
CA ARG A 107 6.68 -7.68 12.57
C ARG A 107 6.83 -8.21 11.16
N ILE A 108 7.95 -7.89 10.53
CA ILE A 108 8.28 -8.44 9.22
C ILE A 108 8.53 -9.95 9.33
N ASN A 109 8.07 -10.72 8.35
CA ASN A 109 8.38 -12.14 8.26
C ASN A 109 9.82 -12.33 7.74
N PHE A 110 10.58 -13.20 8.41
CA PHE A 110 11.95 -13.55 8.02
C PHE A 110 12.02 -14.82 7.17
N ASP A 111 10.89 -15.34 6.77
CA ASP A 111 10.73 -16.57 5.98
C ASP A 111 9.94 -16.35 4.69
N THR A 112 9.69 -15.09 4.33
CA THR A 112 8.81 -14.75 3.22
C THR A 112 9.33 -13.55 2.43
N LEU A 113 9.46 -13.71 1.11
CA LEU A 113 9.55 -12.61 0.17
C LEU A 113 8.15 -12.18 -0.28
N TYR A 114 7.96 -10.88 -0.45
CA TYR A 114 6.69 -10.31 -0.85
C TYR A 114 6.75 -9.76 -2.27
N SER A 115 5.64 -9.90 -2.99
CA SER A 115 5.38 -9.18 -4.24
C SER A 115 3.96 -8.65 -4.18
N TRP A 116 3.74 -7.42 -4.64
CA TRP A 116 2.42 -6.80 -4.56
C TRP A 116 2.10 -5.90 -5.74
N LEU A 117 0.81 -5.71 -5.96
CA LEU A 117 0.26 -4.76 -6.89
C LEU A 117 -1.16 -4.36 -6.47
N ILE A 118 -1.62 -3.22 -6.99
CA ILE A 118 -3.03 -2.81 -6.92
C ILE A 118 -3.61 -2.89 -8.33
N LEU A 119 -4.80 -3.45 -8.44
CA LEU A 119 -5.54 -3.63 -9.69
C LEU A 119 -6.79 -2.73 -9.70
N ASP A 120 -7.10 -2.15 -10.86
CA ASP A 120 -8.42 -1.57 -11.16
C ASP A 120 -9.23 -2.59 -11.96
N LEU A 121 -10.16 -3.26 -11.31
CA LEU A 121 -10.97 -4.31 -11.87
C LEU A 121 -12.15 -3.80 -12.75
N ASN A 122 -12.10 -2.53 -13.19
CA ASN A 122 -12.92 -2.11 -14.32
C ASN A 122 -12.62 -2.97 -15.56
N ASP A 123 -11.34 -3.39 -15.70
CA ASP A 123 -10.95 -4.47 -16.60
C ASP A 123 -10.56 -5.70 -15.76
N PRO A 124 -11.09 -6.89 -16.07
CA PRO A 124 -10.67 -8.13 -15.43
C PRO A 124 -9.15 -8.32 -15.51
N ALA A 125 -8.58 -8.89 -14.47
CA ALA A 125 -7.16 -9.22 -14.42
C ALA A 125 -6.96 -10.71 -14.19
N THR A 126 -5.90 -11.29 -14.73
CA THR A 126 -5.48 -12.64 -14.40
C THR A 126 -4.15 -12.60 -13.66
N ILE A 127 -4.10 -13.21 -12.48
CA ILE A 127 -2.86 -13.48 -11.76
C ILE A 127 -2.48 -14.94 -11.92
N THR A 128 -1.18 -15.23 -12.03
CA THR A 128 -0.68 -16.60 -12.16
C THR A 128 0.35 -16.91 -11.10
N LEU A 129 0.09 -17.98 -10.33
CA LEU A 129 1.05 -18.60 -9.42
C LEU A 129 1.76 -19.73 -10.17
N PRO A 130 3.10 -19.71 -10.27
CA PRO A 130 3.86 -20.77 -10.93
C PRO A 130 3.90 -22.07 -10.13
N GLU A 131 4.34 -23.13 -10.76
CA GLU A 131 4.73 -24.35 -10.07
C GLU A 131 5.95 -24.12 -9.17
N THR A 132 5.88 -24.53 -7.92
CA THR A 132 6.90 -24.14 -6.92
C THR A 132 7.84 -25.28 -6.53
N GLY A 133 7.54 -26.53 -6.97
CA GLY A 133 8.29 -27.71 -6.53
C GLY A 133 8.16 -28.00 -5.04
N GLY A 134 7.05 -27.57 -4.42
CA GLY A 134 6.77 -27.77 -3.00
C GLY A 134 7.12 -26.56 -2.11
N ARG A 135 7.72 -25.50 -2.64
CA ARG A 135 7.93 -24.26 -1.87
C ARG A 135 6.60 -23.56 -1.60
N TYR A 136 6.42 -23.06 -0.38
CA TYR A 136 5.25 -22.26 -0.05
C TYR A 136 5.15 -21.02 -0.96
N GLN A 137 4.01 -20.87 -1.58
CA GLN A 137 3.63 -19.66 -2.28
C GLN A 137 2.12 -19.44 -2.14
N SER A 138 1.73 -18.18 -2.03
CA SER A 138 0.31 -17.81 -1.98
C SER A 138 0.09 -16.43 -2.57
N ALA A 139 -1.14 -16.17 -3.00
CA ALA A 139 -1.62 -14.85 -3.38
C ALA A 139 -2.81 -14.48 -2.49
N MET A 140 -2.63 -13.53 -1.59
CA MET A 140 -3.72 -12.89 -0.87
C MET A 140 -4.32 -11.82 -1.77
N VAL A 141 -5.64 -11.78 -1.82
CA VAL A 141 -6.41 -10.73 -2.48
C VAL A 141 -7.23 -10.01 -1.43
N ALA A 142 -7.09 -8.70 -1.34
CA ALA A 142 -7.89 -7.84 -0.47
C ALA A 142 -8.73 -6.88 -1.31
N ASP A 143 -10.01 -6.73 -0.98
CA ASP A 143 -10.87 -5.70 -1.55
C ASP A 143 -10.58 -4.31 -0.96
N ASP A 144 -11.21 -3.25 -1.46
CA ASP A 144 -11.00 -1.88 -0.99
C ASP A 144 -11.67 -1.56 0.37
N GLN A 145 -12.29 -2.55 0.99
CA GLN A 145 -12.83 -2.50 2.34
C GLN A 145 -12.09 -3.42 3.34
N GLY A 146 -11.01 -4.07 2.88
CA GLY A 146 -10.16 -4.88 3.72
C GLY A 146 -10.59 -6.33 3.91
N TYR A 147 -11.66 -6.80 3.25
CA TYR A 147 -11.98 -8.22 3.21
C TYR A 147 -10.97 -8.97 2.36
N VAL A 148 -10.59 -10.18 2.78
CA VAL A 148 -9.49 -10.92 2.17
C VAL A 148 -9.84 -12.37 1.87
N PHE A 149 -9.13 -12.92 0.87
CA PHE A 149 -9.07 -14.35 0.60
C PHE A 149 -7.71 -14.73 0.02
N VAL A 150 -7.43 -16.03 -0.11
CA VAL A 150 -6.10 -16.50 -0.48
C VAL A 150 -6.16 -17.64 -1.51
N TYR A 151 -5.32 -17.56 -2.52
CA TYR A 151 -4.98 -18.66 -3.42
C TYR A 151 -3.64 -19.26 -2.99
N LYS A 152 -3.53 -20.59 -2.93
CA LYS A 152 -2.33 -21.32 -2.47
C LYS A 152 -1.79 -22.32 -3.49
N ASN A 153 -2.58 -22.65 -4.49
CA ASN A 153 -2.15 -23.64 -5.49
C ASN A 153 -1.60 -22.93 -6.72
N PRO A 154 -0.65 -23.54 -7.45
CA PRO A 154 -0.26 -23.08 -8.77
C PRO A 154 -1.48 -22.99 -9.70
N GLY A 155 -1.49 -22.01 -10.61
CA GLY A 155 -2.57 -21.81 -11.54
C GLY A 155 -2.82 -20.35 -11.91
N ALA A 156 -3.71 -20.16 -12.87
CA ALA A 156 -4.18 -18.85 -13.31
C ALA A 156 -5.55 -18.57 -12.68
N TYR A 157 -5.69 -17.38 -12.08
CA TYR A 157 -6.89 -16.95 -11.36
C TYR A 157 -7.37 -15.64 -11.92
N GLU A 158 -8.58 -15.64 -12.45
CA GLU A 158 -9.23 -14.42 -12.89
C GLU A 158 -9.77 -13.65 -11.70
N LEU A 159 -9.50 -12.34 -11.68
CA LEU A 159 -10.01 -11.39 -10.70
C LEU A 159 -10.94 -10.42 -11.42
N THR A 160 -12.19 -10.33 -10.94
CA THR A 160 -13.22 -9.42 -11.42
C THR A 160 -13.82 -8.66 -10.24
N LYS A 161 -14.55 -7.57 -10.50
CA LYS A 161 -15.28 -6.86 -9.43
C LYS A 161 -16.26 -7.77 -8.68
N GLU A 162 -16.85 -8.71 -9.37
CA GLU A 162 -17.87 -9.62 -8.82
C GLU A 162 -17.24 -10.63 -7.87
N ASN A 163 -16.10 -11.23 -8.23
CA ASN A 163 -15.48 -12.28 -7.40
C ASN A 163 -14.56 -11.72 -6.31
N VAL A 164 -14.08 -10.48 -6.44
CA VAL A 164 -13.32 -9.77 -5.41
C VAL A 164 -14.26 -9.03 -4.45
N GLY A 165 -15.31 -8.41 -4.96
CA GLY A 165 -16.30 -7.66 -4.18
C GLY A 165 -16.13 -6.14 -4.25
N SER A 166 -15.14 -5.64 -5.00
CA SER A 166 -14.88 -4.21 -5.20
C SER A 166 -14.19 -3.92 -6.53
N ARG A 167 -14.14 -2.63 -6.91
CA ARG A 167 -13.41 -2.17 -8.08
C ARG A 167 -11.92 -2.36 -7.95
N TYR A 168 -11.38 -2.15 -6.76
CA TYR A 168 -9.95 -2.21 -6.53
C TYR A 168 -9.55 -3.43 -5.72
N ALA A 169 -8.41 -4.02 -6.06
CA ALA A 169 -7.87 -5.16 -5.35
C ALA A 169 -6.38 -4.97 -5.06
N LEU A 170 -5.97 -5.17 -3.82
CA LEU A 170 -4.58 -5.43 -3.49
C LEU A 170 -4.33 -6.93 -3.65
N VAL A 171 -3.33 -7.27 -4.45
CA VAL A 171 -2.79 -8.64 -4.49
C VAL A 171 -1.41 -8.64 -3.84
N ALA A 172 -1.25 -9.46 -2.80
CA ALA A 172 0.03 -9.66 -2.12
C ALA A 172 0.44 -11.13 -2.23
N PHE A 173 1.45 -11.38 -3.05
CA PHE A 173 2.07 -12.70 -3.15
C PHE A 173 3.08 -12.89 -2.02
N ARG A 174 3.14 -14.11 -1.51
CA ARG A 174 4.11 -14.56 -0.51
C ARG A 174 4.87 -15.74 -1.06
N THR A 175 6.19 -15.67 -1.05
CA THR A 175 7.07 -16.76 -1.48
C THR A 175 7.94 -17.13 -0.30
N GLY A 176 7.82 -18.37 0.18
CA GLY A 176 8.60 -18.89 1.31
C GLY A 176 10.09 -18.93 1.00
N VAL A 177 10.93 -18.61 1.97
CA VAL A 177 12.37 -18.52 1.80
C VAL A 177 13.11 -18.72 3.11
N ASN A 178 14.25 -19.40 3.07
CA ASN A 178 15.24 -19.35 4.13
C ASN A 178 16.19 -18.18 3.88
N MET A 179 15.93 -17.04 4.51
CA MET A 179 16.77 -15.82 4.31
C MET A 179 18.20 -15.96 4.82
N GLY A 180 18.49 -16.97 5.65
CA GLY A 180 19.85 -17.31 6.09
C GLY A 180 20.66 -18.12 5.07
N ASP A 181 20.02 -18.60 4.01
CA ASP A 181 20.64 -19.36 2.94
C ASP A 181 20.64 -18.56 1.63
N PRO A 182 21.82 -18.09 1.14
CA PRO A 182 21.90 -17.33 -0.09
C PRO A 182 21.42 -18.08 -1.33
N GLU A 183 21.58 -19.41 -1.39
CA GLU A 183 21.13 -20.22 -2.52
C GLU A 183 19.60 -20.34 -2.52
N ASP A 184 19.00 -20.53 -1.36
CA ASP A 184 17.55 -20.58 -1.22
C ASP A 184 16.91 -19.21 -1.52
N LEU A 185 17.55 -18.13 -1.06
CA LEU A 185 17.14 -16.77 -1.39
C LEU A 185 17.18 -16.51 -2.91
N ALA A 186 18.21 -17.00 -3.61
CA ALA A 186 18.28 -16.87 -5.06
C ALA A 186 17.13 -17.64 -5.76
N LYS A 187 16.86 -18.88 -5.34
CA LYS A 187 15.73 -19.70 -5.85
C LYS A 187 14.37 -19.04 -5.60
N ALA A 188 14.17 -18.47 -4.43
CA ALA A 188 12.92 -17.76 -4.11
C ALA A 188 12.73 -16.50 -4.96
N ARG A 189 13.81 -15.76 -5.23
CA ARG A 189 13.80 -14.59 -6.14
C ARG A 189 13.49 -14.98 -7.58
N ASP A 190 14.02 -16.11 -8.05
CA ASP A 190 13.73 -16.61 -9.39
C ASP A 190 12.25 -16.99 -9.51
N LEU A 191 11.69 -17.62 -8.48
CA LEU A 191 10.26 -17.93 -8.43
C LEU A 191 9.37 -16.67 -8.40
N GLN A 192 9.81 -15.58 -7.72
CA GLN A 192 9.09 -14.30 -7.79
C GLN A 192 9.01 -13.74 -9.22
N LYS A 193 10.02 -13.97 -10.05
CA LYS A 193 10.04 -13.50 -11.45
C LYS A 193 9.07 -14.28 -12.35
N GLU A 194 8.65 -15.47 -11.92
CA GLU A 194 7.68 -16.31 -12.64
C GLU A 194 6.23 -15.93 -12.34
N LEU A 195 5.99 -15.11 -11.29
CA LEU A 195 4.68 -14.52 -11.03
C LEU A 195 4.25 -13.67 -12.22
N LYS A 196 3.01 -13.85 -12.67
CA LYS A 196 2.47 -13.11 -13.83
C LYS A 196 1.18 -12.40 -13.46
N VAL A 197 1.02 -11.25 -14.08
CA VAL A 197 -0.21 -10.47 -14.06
C VAL A 197 -0.53 -10.07 -15.48
N SER A 198 -1.77 -10.29 -15.90
CA SER A 198 -2.27 -9.90 -17.21
C SER A 198 -3.53 -9.07 -17.01
N GLN A 199 -3.52 -7.84 -17.50
CA GLN A 199 -4.65 -6.92 -17.51
C GLN A 199 -4.50 -6.00 -18.72
N THR A 200 -5.62 -5.65 -19.37
CA THR A 200 -5.58 -4.84 -20.59
C THR A 200 -5.19 -3.39 -20.30
N ASN A 201 -5.75 -2.80 -19.23
CA ASN A 201 -5.48 -1.43 -18.82
C ASN A 201 -5.10 -1.40 -17.33
N GLY A 202 -4.02 -0.67 -17.00
CA GLY A 202 -3.58 -0.52 -15.60
C GLY A 202 -4.56 0.29 -14.75
N GLY A 203 -5.31 1.21 -15.38
CA GLY A 203 -6.26 2.07 -14.69
C GLY A 203 -5.62 3.13 -13.78
N GLU A 204 -6.46 3.71 -12.95
CA GLU A 204 -6.07 4.68 -11.90
C GLU A 204 -6.85 4.39 -10.62
N PHE A 205 -6.26 4.70 -9.48
CA PHE A 205 -6.93 4.59 -8.20
C PHE A 205 -7.64 5.90 -7.89
N VAL A 206 -8.97 5.86 -7.95
CA VAL A 206 -9.82 7.01 -7.62
C VAL A 206 -10.27 6.89 -6.17
N GLN A 207 -9.68 7.71 -5.31
CA GLN A 207 -10.09 7.83 -3.92
C GLN A 207 -11.21 8.86 -3.82
N PRO A 208 -12.41 8.49 -3.33
CA PRO A 208 -13.56 9.38 -3.38
C PRO A 208 -13.41 10.62 -2.50
N ASN A 209 -12.64 10.54 -1.42
CA ASN A 209 -12.45 11.62 -0.46
C ASN A 209 -11.07 11.61 0.18
N GLN A 210 -10.68 12.74 0.76
CA GLN A 210 -9.63 12.77 1.79
C GLN A 210 -10.22 12.33 3.13
N TRP A 211 -9.57 11.38 3.80
CA TRP A 211 -10.03 10.86 5.07
C TRP A 211 -9.41 11.63 6.24
N ASN A 212 -10.21 11.94 7.28
CA ASN A 212 -9.69 12.53 8.50
C ASN A 212 -8.75 11.54 9.21
N GLN A 213 -7.47 11.85 9.23
CA GLN A 213 -6.43 10.98 9.79
C GLN A 213 -6.54 10.82 11.31
N GLN A 214 -7.01 11.85 12.02
CA GLN A 214 -7.17 11.78 13.48
C GLN A 214 -8.30 10.83 13.88
N ASP A 215 -9.45 10.92 13.20
CA ASP A 215 -10.56 9.99 13.40
C ASP A 215 -10.14 8.55 13.10
N MET A 216 -9.42 8.35 12.00
CA MET A 216 -8.94 7.04 11.58
C MET A 216 -7.99 6.42 12.61
N LEU A 217 -7.03 7.20 13.14
CA LEU A 217 -6.12 6.74 14.18
C LEU A 217 -6.85 6.45 15.51
N ALA A 218 -7.82 7.27 15.88
CA ALA A 218 -8.63 7.06 17.09
C ALA A 218 -9.44 5.76 16.99
N LEU A 219 -10.08 5.51 15.83
CA LEU A 219 -10.84 4.27 15.61
C LEU A 219 -9.93 3.04 15.54
N ARG A 220 -8.75 3.15 14.93
CA ARG A 220 -7.74 2.07 14.94
C ARG A 220 -7.37 1.67 16.37
N ALA A 221 -7.11 2.66 17.23
CA ALA A 221 -6.80 2.41 18.64
C ALA A 221 -7.98 1.76 19.37
N ALA A 222 -9.20 2.26 19.17
CA ALA A 222 -10.42 1.73 19.78
C ALA A 222 -10.69 0.27 19.36
N TYR A 223 -10.58 -0.07 18.06
CA TYR A 223 -10.77 -1.45 17.60
C TYR A 223 -9.69 -2.41 18.10
N ASN A 224 -8.45 -1.96 18.23
CA ASN A 224 -7.39 -2.78 18.82
C ASN A 224 -7.64 -3.04 20.32
N GLN A 225 -8.12 -2.04 21.05
CA GLN A 225 -8.52 -2.19 22.44
C GLN A 225 -9.71 -3.17 22.57
N GLU A 226 -10.79 -2.93 21.82
CA GLU A 226 -12.00 -3.75 21.83
C GLU A 226 -11.69 -5.21 21.46
N ARG A 227 -10.83 -5.44 20.44
CA ARG A 227 -10.34 -6.78 20.11
C ARG A 227 -9.68 -7.48 21.30
N ASN A 228 -8.82 -6.76 22.03
CA ASN A 228 -8.11 -7.31 23.18
C ASN A 228 -9.08 -7.62 24.34
N GLU A 229 -10.01 -6.71 24.63
CA GLU A 229 -11.02 -6.87 25.68
C GLU A 229 -11.95 -8.06 25.40
N GLN A 230 -12.36 -8.24 24.15
CA GLN A 230 -13.19 -9.38 23.72
C GLN A 230 -12.41 -10.68 23.55
N GLY A 231 -11.08 -10.66 23.62
CA GLY A 231 -10.24 -11.84 23.38
C GLY A 231 -10.35 -12.42 21.98
N VAL A 232 -10.60 -11.54 20.97
CA VAL A 232 -10.79 -11.97 19.58
C VAL A 232 -9.51 -12.51 19.00
N LYS A 233 -9.57 -13.73 18.49
CA LYS A 233 -8.44 -14.42 17.89
C LYS A 233 -8.16 -13.89 16.47
N SER A 234 -6.93 -14.06 16.01
CA SER A 234 -6.53 -13.64 14.66
C SER A 234 -7.29 -14.37 13.56
N GLU A 235 -7.63 -15.63 13.79
CA GLU A 235 -8.37 -16.48 12.86
C GLU A 235 -9.80 -16.00 12.58
N ASP A 236 -10.36 -15.14 13.45
CA ASP A 236 -11.71 -14.57 13.33
C ASP A 236 -11.73 -13.18 12.71
N LEU A 237 -10.55 -12.65 12.33
CA LEU A 237 -10.40 -11.25 11.89
C LEU A 237 -10.37 -11.09 10.38
N TYR A 238 -10.05 -12.15 9.65
CA TYR A 238 -9.80 -12.08 8.21
C TYR A 238 -10.62 -13.10 7.45
N GLY A 239 -11.26 -12.68 6.39
CA GLY A 239 -12.11 -13.52 5.54
C GLY A 239 -12.79 -12.72 4.45
N ARG A 240 -13.58 -13.38 3.62
CA ARG A 240 -14.40 -12.74 2.60
C ARG A 240 -15.56 -11.96 3.24
N LYS A 241 -16.09 -11.01 2.50
CA LYS A 241 -17.36 -10.36 2.85
C LYS A 241 -18.47 -11.42 2.92
N GLY A 242 -19.12 -11.49 4.09
CA GLY A 242 -20.12 -12.52 4.40
C GLY A 242 -19.59 -13.68 5.26
N ASP A 243 -18.30 -13.99 5.22
CA ASP A 243 -17.68 -15.01 6.11
C ASP A 243 -17.38 -14.44 7.49
N ILE A 244 -17.06 -13.15 7.57
CA ILE A 244 -16.84 -12.43 8.83
C ILE A 244 -17.76 -11.22 8.92
N SER A 245 -18.07 -10.79 10.14
CA SER A 245 -18.90 -9.61 10.36
C SER A 245 -18.13 -8.32 10.00
N PRO A 246 -18.82 -7.22 9.66
CA PRO A 246 -18.18 -5.92 9.44
C PRO A 246 -17.34 -5.45 10.63
N GLU A 247 -17.78 -5.76 11.85
CA GLU A 247 -17.07 -5.42 13.08
C GLU A 247 -15.73 -6.20 13.19
N ARG A 248 -15.75 -7.51 12.87
CA ARG A 248 -14.52 -8.32 12.81
C ARG A 248 -13.57 -7.84 11.73
N ASN A 249 -14.10 -7.48 10.56
CA ASN A 249 -13.32 -6.87 9.49
C ASN A 249 -12.67 -5.55 9.95
N ASN A 250 -13.42 -4.65 10.60
CA ASN A 250 -12.86 -3.41 11.15
C ASN A 250 -11.72 -3.69 12.15
N MET A 251 -11.88 -4.67 13.03
CA MET A 251 -10.80 -5.10 13.94
C MET A 251 -9.60 -5.66 13.17
N GLY A 252 -9.82 -6.46 12.13
CA GLY A 252 -8.77 -7.01 11.28
C GLY A 252 -7.98 -5.91 10.57
N VAL A 253 -8.69 -4.96 9.96
CA VAL A 253 -8.10 -3.78 9.32
C VAL A 253 -7.30 -2.93 10.33
N ALA A 254 -7.79 -2.78 11.56
CA ALA A 254 -7.09 -2.06 12.63
C ALA A 254 -5.79 -2.75 13.09
N VAL A 255 -5.76 -4.08 13.07
CA VAL A 255 -4.54 -4.86 13.34
C VAL A 255 -3.54 -4.71 12.19
N GLY A 256 -4.02 -4.68 10.97
CA GLY A 256 -3.23 -4.46 9.77
C GLY A 256 -3.82 -5.15 8.54
N ILE A 257 -3.86 -4.40 7.44
CA ILE A 257 -4.27 -4.93 6.14
C ILE A 257 -3.18 -5.89 5.66
N GLY A 258 -3.59 -7.10 5.24
CA GLY A 258 -2.65 -8.12 4.78
C GLY A 258 -2.56 -9.33 5.72
N GLY A 259 -3.37 -9.37 6.78
CA GLY A 259 -3.62 -10.60 7.52
C GLY A 259 -4.26 -11.64 6.62
N LEU A 260 -3.96 -12.92 6.85
CA LEU A 260 -4.56 -14.01 6.10
C LEU A 260 -5.74 -14.60 6.86
N PRO A 261 -6.76 -15.10 6.16
CA PRO A 261 -7.80 -15.94 6.78
C PRO A 261 -7.15 -17.21 7.35
N LYS A 262 -7.87 -17.89 8.24
CA LYS A 262 -7.35 -19.04 9.02
C LYS A 262 -6.75 -20.17 8.18
N GLU A 263 -7.23 -20.36 6.96
CA GLU A 263 -6.69 -21.32 6.01
C GLU A 263 -5.34 -20.90 5.42
N GLY A 264 -4.98 -19.63 5.55
CA GLY A 264 -3.71 -19.06 5.08
C GLY A 264 -2.67 -18.91 6.18
N ALA A 265 -3.08 -18.45 7.36
CA ALA A 265 -2.20 -18.30 8.52
C ALA A 265 -3.00 -18.16 9.82
N VAL A 266 -2.39 -18.57 10.93
CA VAL A 266 -2.86 -18.29 12.29
C VAL A 266 -1.77 -17.53 13.03
N TYR A 267 -2.14 -16.40 13.65
CA TYR A 267 -1.21 -15.55 14.39
C TYR A 267 -1.42 -15.75 15.89
N LEU A 268 -0.42 -16.29 16.57
CA LEU A 268 -0.44 -16.50 18.01
C LEU A 268 0.30 -15.36 18.71
N PHE A 269 -0.37 -14.73 19.67
CA PHE A 269 0.21 -13.67 20.47
C PHE A 269 0.38 -14.16 21.91
N TYR A 270 1.57 -13.95 22.45
CA TYR A 270 1.90 -14.24 23.85
C TYR A 270 2.50 -13.00 24.50
N THR A 271 1.92 -12.59 25.62
CA THR A 271 2.47 -11.53 26.45
C THR A 271 3.11 -12.18 27.68
N PRO A 272 4.44 -12.03 27.87
CA PRO A 272 5.08 -12.57 29.07
C PRO A 272 4.44 -12.02 30.34
N SER A 273 4.22 -12.89 31.32
CA SER A 273 3.62 -12.52 32.63
C SER A 273 4.63 -11.85 33.58
N SER A 274 5.91 -11.90 33.26
CA SER A 274 6.99 -11.30 34.05
C SER A 274 8.21 -10.99 33.16
N GLU A 275 9.16 -10.21 33.70
CA GLU A 275 10.45 -9.92 33.04
C GLU A 275 11.47 -11.07 33.19
N GLN A 276 11.14 -12.12 33.94
CA GLN A 276 12.00 -13.28 34.09
C GLN A 276 12.02 -14.12 32.81
N ALA A 277 13.10 -14.87 32.62
CA ALA A 277 13.21 -15.83 31.52
C ALA A 277 12.07 -16.84 31.57
N GLN A 278 11.38 -17.01 30.43
CA GLN A 278 10.26 -17.91 30.28
C GLN A 278 10.54 -18.87 29.12
N MET A 279 10.01 -20.09 29.23
CA MET A 279 10.05 -21.06 28.13
C MET A 279 8.67 -21.18 27.50
N LEU A 280 8.58 -20.90 26.22
CA LEU A 280 7.38 -21.13 25.42
C LEU A 280 7.54 -22.46 24.67
N THR A 281 6.64 -23.41 24.95
CA THR A 281 6.60 -24.69 24.22
C THR A 281 5.38 -24.69 23.30
N LEU A 282 5.61 -24.78 22.00
CA LEU A 282 4.57 -24.96 21.00
C LEU A 282 4.42 -26.47 20.74
N LYS A 283 3.19 -26.97 20.88
CA LYS A 283 2.85 -28.39 20.58
C LYS A 283 2.02 -28.39 19.29
N ASP A 284 2.14 -29.50 18.56
CA ASP A 284 1.35 -29.77 17.36
C ASP A 284 1.43 -28.62 16.32
N VAL A 285 2.62 -28.01 16.23
CA VAL A 285 2.88 -27.01 15.19
C VAL A 285 2.73 -27.73 13.86
N PRO A 286 1.81 -27.29 12.99
CA PRO A 286 1.71 -27.86 11.65
C PRO A 286 3.07 -27.75 10.97
N ASN A 287 3.62 -28.85 10.52
CA ASN A 287 4.71 -28.77 9.57
C ASN A 287 4.17 -27.98 8.38
N GLY A 288 4.69 -26.79 8.19
CA GLY A 288 4.36 -26.03 7.00
C GLY A 288 4.58 -27.00 5.84
N SER A 289 3.49 -27.39 5.22
CA SER A 289 3.60 -28.08 3.95
C SER A 289 4.31 -27.10 3.04
N ASN A 290 5.57 -27.31 2.97
CA ASN A 290 6.44 -26.65 2.03
C ASN A 290 6.00 -26.98 0.62
#